data_1b99a814362f7b975251b57774af36b9
#
_entry.id   1b99a814362f7b975251b57774af36b9
#
_cell.length_a   1.000
_cell.length_b   1.000
_cell.length_c   1.000
_cell.angle_alpha   90.00
_cell.angle_beta   90.00
_cell.angle_gamma   90.00
#
_symmetry.space_group_name_H-M   'P 1'
#
loop_
_entity.id
_entity.type
_entity.pdbx_description
1 polymer ?
#
loop_
_entity_poly.entity_id
_entity_poly.type
_entity_poly.pdbx_seq_one_letter_code
_entity_poly.pdbx_strand_id
1 'polypeptide(L)'
;MLPYFLLALSIGLELFATTMLKASDGFTRPLQTIACVCGYVGSFYTLTHVLKYIHLSVTYATWSGVGLVVTALISVFIFSEGYNMYTILGIGLIVVGVVILNLWGNVGH
;
A
#
# COMPACT_ATOMS: atom_id res chain seq x y z
N MET A 1 -1.91 13.57 -13.54
CA MET A 1 -2.79 13.36 -12.36
C MET A 1 -3.47 12.01 -12.37
N LEU A 2 -3.91 11.54 -13.53
CA LEU A 2 -4.55 10.22 -13.62
C LEU A 2 -3.69 9.08 -13.04
N PRO A 3 -2.37 8.99 -13.33
CA PRO A 3 -1.58 7.89 -12.76
C PRO A 3 -1.53 7.90 -11.24
N TYR A 4 -1.47 9.07 -10.62
CA TYR A 4 -1.47 9.13 -9.16
C TYR A 4 -2.84 8.84 -8.58
N PHE A 5 -3.92 9.19 -9.28
CA PHE A 5 -5.27 8.80 -8.88
C PHE A 5 -5.43 7.28 -8.91
N LEU A 6 -4.96 6.64 -9.99
CA LEU A 6 -4.99 5.18 -10.11
C LEU A 6 -4.12 4.51 -9.04
N LEU A 7 -2.97 5.10 -8.75
CA LEU A 7 -2.10 4.58 -7.71
C LEU A 7 -2.77 4.65 -6.33
N ALA A 8 -3.43 5.77 -6.04
CA ALA A 8 -4.18 5.91 -4.79
C ALA A 8 -5.30 4.87 -4.70
N LEU A 9 -6.02 4.62 -5.80
CA LEU A 9 -7.06 3.60 -5.83
C LEU A 9 -6.47 2.21 -5.58
N SER A 10 -5.33 1.90 -6.21
CA SER A 10 -4.65 0.63 -6.00
C SER A 10 -4.25 0.44 -4.54
N ILE A 11 -3.70 1.48 -3.93
CA ILE A 11 -3.31 1.45 -2.51
C ILE A 11 -4.53 1.25 -1.63
N GLY A 12 -5.63 1.94 -1.91
CA GLY A 12 -6.87 1.80 -1.16
C GLY A 12 -7.41 0.38 -1.21
N LEU A 13 -7.42 -0.23 -2.40
CA LEU A 13 -7.87 -1.61 -2.56
C LEU A 13 -6.95 -2.58 -1.82
N GLU A 14 -5.64 -2.35 -1.87
CA GLU A 14 -4.67 -3.19 -1.16
C GLU A 14 -4.85 -3.07 0.36
N LEU A 15 -5.08 -1.86 0.86
CA LEU A 15 -5.31 -1.65 2.28
C LEU A 15 -6.58 -2.36 2.76
N PHE A 16 -7.64 -2.28 1.96
CA PHE A 16 -8.87 -3.02 2.25
C PHE A 16 -8.58 -4.52 2.28
N ALA A 17 -7.86 -5.03 1.27
CA ALA A 17 -7.54 -6.44 1.19
C ALA A 17 -6.68 -6.91 2.36
N THR A 18 -5.67 -6.12 2.74
CA THR A 18 -4.79 -6.46 3.86
C THR A 18 -5.55 -6.46 5.18
N THR A 19 -6.47 -5.51 5.36
CA THR A 19 -7.32 -5.46 6.55
C THR A 19 -8.22 -6.71 6.61
N MET A 20 -8.80 -7.10 5.47
CA MET A 20 -9.61 -8.31 5.39
C MET A 20 -8.76 -9.57 5.61
N LEU A 21 -7.50 -9.55 5.15
CA LEU A 21 -6.58 -10.65 5.38
C LEU A 21 -6.38 -10.90 6.87
N LYS A 22 -6.13 -9.85 7.63
CA LYS A 22 -5.99 -9.98 9.08
C LYS A 22 -7.31 -10.41 9.72
N ALA A 23 -8.42 -9.86 9.25
CA ALA A 23 -9.75 -10.18 9.78
C ALA A 23 -10.19 -11.60 9.43
N SER A 24 -9.59 -12.22 8.40
CA SER A 24 -9.96 -13.57 7.97
C SER A 24 -9.46 -14.66 8.92
N ASP A 25 -8.59 -14.31 9.85
CA ASP A 25 -8.04 -15.23 10.85
C ASP A 25 -7.48 -16.50 10.18
N GLY A 26 -6.48 -16.32 9.30
CA GLY A 26 -5.83 -17.42 8.60
C GLY A 26 -6.72 -18.04 7.53
N PHE A 27 -7.59 -17.24 6.91
CA PHE A 27 -8.54 -17.67 5.87
C PHE A 27 -9.62 -18.61 6.40
N THR A 28 -9.89 -18.55 7.71
CA THR A 28 -10.96 -19.36 8.30
C THR A 28 -12.33 -18.73 8.16
N ARG A 29 -12.40 -17.43 7.88
CA ARG A 29 -13.67 -16.71 7.72
C ARG A 29 -13.94 -16.48 6.24
N PRO A 30 -14.96 -17.15 5.64
CA PRO A 30 -15.15 -17.12 4.19
C PRO A 30 -15.41 -15.73 3.60
N LEU A 31 -16.23 -14.92 4.29
CA LEU A 31 -16.57 -13.59 3.76
C LEU A 31 -15.35 -12.69 3.69
N GLN A 32 -14.56 -12.66 4.76
CA GLN A 32 -13.34 -11.85 4.81
C GLN A 32 -12.30 -12.36 3.83
N THR A 33 -12.21 -13.68 3.64
CA THR A 33 -11.30 -14.28 2.67
C THR A 33 -11.64 -13.86 1.25
N ILE A 34 -12.92 -13.91 0.88
CA ILE A 34 -13.38 -13.51 -0.45
C ILE A 34 -13.10 -12.02 -0.66
N ALA A 35 -13.40 -11.18 0.34
CA ALA A 35 -13.14 -9.75 0.26
C ALA A 35 -11.64 -9.47 0.07
N CYS A 36 -10.79 -10.21 0.79
CA CYS A 36 -9.34 -10.09 0.67
C CYS A 36 -8.87 -10.39 -0.75
N VAL A 37 -9.28 -11.51 -1.31
CA VAL A 37 -8.87 -11.92 -2.65
C VAL A 37 -9.36 -10.90 -3.69
N CYS A 38 -10.61 -10.47 -3.61
CA CYS A 38 -11.16 -9.49 -4.54
C CYS A 38 -10.41 -8.17 -4.45
N GLY A 39 -10.09 -7.73 -3.24
CA GLY A 39 -9.34 -6.49 -3.04
C GLY A 39 -7.95 -6.54 -3.66
N TYR A 40 -7.22 -7.65 -3.46
CA TYR A 40 -5.90 -7.80 -4.06
C TYR A 40 -5.94 -7.87 -5.58
N VAL A 41 -6.90 -8.60 -6.13
CA VAL A 41 -7.05 -8.68 -7.60
C VAL A 41 -7.32 -7.29 -8.17
N GLY A 42 -8.23 -6.54 -7.57
CA GLY A 42 -8.53 -5.18 -8.01
C GLY A 42 -7.33 -4.26 -7.89
N SER A 43 -6.59 -4.36 -6.79
CA SER A 43 -5.39 -3.55 -6.55
C SER A 43 -4.35 -3.80 -7.64
N PHE A 44 -4.00 -5.05 -7.90
CA PHE A 44 -2.98 -5.38 -8.90
C PHE A 44 -3.44 -5.03 -10.31
N TYR A 45 -4.72 -5.21 -10.62
CA TYR A 45 -5.26 -4.80 -11.90
C TYR A 45 -5.09 -3.30 -12.12
N THR A 46 -5.45 -2.49 -11.12
CA THR A 46 -5.29 -1.05 -11.19
C THR A 46 -3.82 -0.66 -11.31
N LEU A 47 -2.96 -1.37 -10.59
CA LEU A 47 -1.53 -1.11 -10.61
C LEU A 47 -0.92 -1.30 -12.01
N THR A 48 -1.41 -2.27 -12.79
CA THR A 48 -0.92 -2.47 -14.15
C THR A 48 -1.14 -1.25 -15.02
N HIS A 49 -2.21 -0.50 -14.80
CA HIS A 49 -2.48 0.73 -15.54
C HIS A 49 -1.57 1.88 -15.09
N VAL A 50 -1.22 1.91 -13.80
CA VAL A 50 -0.29 2.91 -13.28
C VAL A 50 1.08 2.76 -13.94
N LEU A 51 1.52 1.53 -14.15
CA LEU A 51 2.84 1.24 -14.71
C LEU A 51 3.01 1.73 -16.14
N LYS A 52 1.93 2.10 -16.82
CA LYS A 52 2.01 2.71 -18.16
C LYS A 52 2.49 4.15 -18.11
N TYR A 53 2.45 4.80 -16.97
CA TYR A 53 2.73 6.23 -16.83
C TYR A 53 3.89 6.55 -15.90
N ILE A 54 4.19 5.66 -14.95
CA ILE A 54 5.19 5.90 -13.92
C ILE A 54 6.20 4.75 -13.93
N HIS A 55 7.47 5.05 -13.66
CA HIS A 55 8.51 4.01 -13.58
C HIS A 55 8.13 2.94 -12.56
N LEU A 56 8.50 1.71 -12.86
CA LEU A 56 8.21 0.57 -11.99
C LEU A 56 8.76 0.80 -10.57
N SER A 57 10.01 1.27 -10.47
CA SER A 57 10.62 1.46 -9.14
C SER A 57 9.90 2.53 -8.34
N VAL A 58 9.53 3.65 -8.99
CA VAL A 58 8.80 4.73 -8.31
C VAL A 58 7.41 4.27 -7.90
N THR A 59 6.71 3.57 -8.79
CA THR A 59 5.38 3.04 -8.52
C THR A 59 5.41 2.08 -7.33
N TYR A 60 6.31 1.13 -7.36
CA TYR A 60 6.38 0.11 -6.31
C TYR A 60 6.78 0.72 -4.97
N ALA A 61 7.77 1.63 -4.97
CA ALA A 61 8.20 2.28 -3.73
C ALA A 61 7.06 3.11 -3.12
N THR A 62 6.34 3.87 -3.95
CA THR A 62 5.22 4.70 -3.49
C THR A 62 4.09 3.82 -2.96
N TRP A 63 3.73 2.79 -3.73
CA TRP A 63 2.67 1.86 -3.35
C TRP A 63 3.00 1.20 -2.01
N SER A 64 4.22 0.69 -1.87
CA SER A 64 4.65 0.01 -0.64
C SER A 64 4.79 0.98 0.52
N GLY A 65 5.38 2.15 0.28
CA GLY A 65 5.64 3.13 1.35
C GLY A 65 4.37 3.72 1.90
N VAL A 66 3.47 4.21 1.04
CA VAL A 66 2.19 4.77 1.48
C VAL A 66 1.35 3.68 2.12
N GLY A 67 1.31 2.49 1.52
CA GLY A 67 0.58 1.36 2.08
C GLY A 67 1.09 1.00 3.47
N LEU A 68 2.41 0.98 3.65
CA LEU A 68 3.01 0.67 4.95
C LEU A 68 2.61 1.69 6.01
N VAL A 69 2.66 2.99 5.70
CA VAL A 69 2.28 4.05 6.66
C VAL A 69 0.83 3.87 7.10
N VAL A 70 -0.09 3.72 6.14
CA VAL A 70 -1.52 3.58 6.46
C VAL A 70 -1.79 2.26 7.16
N THR A 71 -1.14 1.17 6.74
CA THR A 71 -1.27 -0.13 7.41
C THR A 71 -0.80 -0.05 8.86
N ALA A 72 0.31 0.65 9.11
CA ALA A 72 0.80 0.84 10.47
C ALA A 72 -0.21 1.60 11.33
N LEU A 73 -0.84 2.64 10.77
CA LEU A 73 -1.87 3.39 11.47
C LEU A 73 -3.08 2.50 11.78
N ILE A 74 -3.50 1.69 10.83
CA ILE A 74 -4.61 0.75 11.01
C ILE A 74 -4.27 -0.26 12.12
N SER A 75 -3.05 -0.80 12.09
CA SER A 75 -2.61 -1.78 13.08
C SER A 75 -2.69 -1.21 14.50
N VAL A 76 -2.19 0.03 14.68
CA VAL A 76 -2.17 0.65 16.00
C VAL A 76 -3.58 1.02 16.47
N PHE A 77 -4.39 1.63 15.59
CA PHE A 77 -5.66 2.22 16.03
C PHE A 77 -6.83 1.25 15.94
N ILE A 78 -6.82 0.29 15.02
CA ILE A 78 -7.94 -0.63 14.85
C ILE A 78 -7.67 -1.97 15.52
N PHE A 79 -6.45 -2.51 15.34
CA PHE A 79 -6.09 -3.80 15.91
C PHE A 79 -5.31 -3.70 17.23
N SER A 80 -5.08 -2.48 17.68
CA SER A 80 -4.40 -2.21 18.97
C SER A 80 -3.01 -2.83 19.07
N GLU A 81 -2.31 -2.93 17.94
CA GLU A 81 -0.94 -3.43 17.93
C GLU A 81 0.02 -2.36 18.44
N GLY A 82 1.11 -2.80 19.07
CA GLY A 82 2.07 -1.88 19.64
C GLY A 82 3.00 -1.27 18.62
N TYR A 83 3.64 -0.17 19.00
CA TYR A 83 4.67 0.47 18.20
C TYR A 83 5.76 1.03 19.12
N ASN A 84 6.92 1.31 18.55
CA ASN A 84 8.03 1.87 19.32
C ASN A 84 8.79 2.86 18.44
N MET A 85 9.88 3.43 19.01
CA MET A 85 10.68 4.42 18.29
C MET A 85 11.30 3.85 17.01
N TYR A 86 11.67 2.57 17.00
CA TYR A 86 12.24 1.94 15.81
C TYR A 86 11.23 1.82 14.69
N THR A 87 9.96 1.55 15.01
CA THR A 87 8.87 1.55 14.04
C THR A 87 8.71 2.93 13.39
N ILE A 88 8.68 3.96 14.22
CA ILE A 88 8.51 5.34 13.75
C ILE A 88 9.69 5.75 12.88
N LEU A 89 10.91 5.47 13.33
CA LEU A 89 12.12 5.84 12.61
C LEU A 89 12.21 5.13 11.26
N GLY A 90 11.94 3.82 11.24
CA GLY A 90 11.99 3.03 10.01
C GLY A 90 10.97 3.49 8.98
N ILE A 91 9.72 3.73 9.40
CA ILE A 91 8.68 4.22 8.53
C ILE A 91 9.03 5.61 8.00
N GLY A 92 9.57 6.47 8.88
CA GLY A 92 10.01 7.80 8.49
C GLY A 92 11.06 7.77 7.38
N LEU A 93 12.03 6.88 7.47
CA LEU A 93 13.07 6.73 6.45
C LEU A 93 12.48 6.26 5.11
N ILE A 94 11.51 5.35 5.15
CA ILE A 94 10.82 4.88 3.94
C ILE A 94 10.06 6.04 3.30
N VAL A 95 9.35 6.84 4.09
CA VAL A 95 8.60 7.98 3.58
C VAL A 95 9.53 8.98 2.90
N VAL A 96 10.67 9.28 3.52
CA VAL A 96 11.66 10.18 2.92
C VAL A 96 12.15 9.62 1.57
N GLY A 97 12.45 8.33 1.52
CA GLY A 97 12.87 7.68 0.28
C GLY A 97 11.82 7.75 -0.81
N VAL A 98 10.56 7.53 -0.47
CA VAL A 98 9.45 7.62 -1.42
C VAL A 98 9.31 9.03 -1.96
N VAL A 99 9.41 10.04 -1.11
CA VAL A 99 9.35 11.44 -1.54
C VAL A 99 10.47 11.75 -2.52
N ILE A 100 11.68 11.32 -2.22
CA ILE A 100 12.84 11.53 -3.11
C ILE A 100 12.60 10.87 -4.47
N LEU A 101 12.11 9.64 -4.50
CA LEU A 101 11.85 8.93 -5.74
C LEU A 101 10.78 9.62 -6.58
N ASN A 102 9.74 10.15 -5.94
CA ASN A 102 8.67 10.83 -6.68
C ASN A 102 9.10 12.18 -7.23
N LEU A 103 10.00 12.87 -6.53
CA LEU A 103 10.46 14.18 -6.97
C LEU A 103 11.57 14.09 -8.02
N TRP A 104 12.47 13.13 -7.89
CA TRP A 104 13.66 13.07 -8.73
C TRP A 104 13.93 11.72 -9.39
N GLY A 105 13.20 10.66 -9.03
CA GLY A 105 13.49 9.32 -9.50
C GLY A 105 12.81 8.93 -10.80
N ASN A 106 11.88 9.73 -11.30
CA ASN A 106 11.07 9.39 -12.47
C ASN A 106 11.69 10.00 -13.74
N VAL A 107 12.98 9.71 -13.95
CA VAL A 107 13.74 10.26 -15.08
C VAL A 107 13.81 9.25 -16.22
N GLY A 108 14.13 9.73 -17.42
CA GLY A 108 14.30 8.86 -18.57
C GLY A 108 13.04 8.53 -19.34
N HIS A 109 11.98 9.21 -19.09
CA HIS A 109 10.71 9.06 -19.80
C HIS A 109 10.50 10.08 -20.83
#